data_681ce610b95ed5b24affeae28a28357e
#
_entry.id   681ce610b95ed5b24affeae28a28357e
#
_cell.length_a   1.000
_cell.length_b   1.000
_cell.length_c   1.000
_cell.angle_alpha   90.00
_cell.angle_beta   90.00
_cell.angle_gamma   90.00
#
_symmetry.space_group_name_H-M   'P 1'
#
loop_
_entity.id
_entity.type
_entity.pdbx_description
1 polymer ?
#
loop_
_entity_poly.entity_id
_entity_poly.type
_entity_poly.pdbx_seq_one_letter_code
_entity_poly.pdbx_strand_id
1 'polypeptide(L)'
;KGATTETMKNYIMASTSQYGLFVNGISIDGNSDGSASSDALDGVNWGYAVNNTDPGVGMSSYSLKNNDAVTIYGLWGGGTWPNNVETNYSYFENDTVSTTVSGKATVTLKGLGYDKNFVASIVKPISKATVVAAKYENEASTATKDTAVATAQTDDNGVATLSFDKAGTYVLSAYRLDSDGKHSNISRPYGIVKVLAAVTTPTAAPTVTPTAAPTVTPTAAPT
;
A
#
# COMPACT_ATOMS: atom_id res chain seq x y z
N LYS A 1 -10.35 9.41 -15.67
CA LYS A 1 -10.44 10.05 -17.00
C LYS A 1 -9.12 9.74 -17.69
N GLY A 2 -9.15 9.04 -18.84
CA GLY A 2 -7.94 8.75 -19.60
C GLY A 2 -7.27 10.05 -20.05
N ALA A 3 -6.01 10.23 -19.67
CA ALA A 3 -5.23 11.36 -20.15
C ALA A 3 -4.95 11.15 -21.66
N THR A 4 -5.14 12.19 -22.46
CA THR A 4 -4.72 12.17 -23.87
C THR A 4 -3.20 12.29 -23.97
N THR A 5 -2.62 11.84 -25.08
CA THR A 5 -1.16 11.93 -25.32
C THR A 5 -0.64 13.37 -25.18
N GLU A 6 -1.46 14.35 -25.52
CA GLU A 6 -1.12 15.77 -25.41
C GLU A 6 -1.13 16.24 -23.95
N THR A 7 -2.09 15.77 -23.16
CA THR A 7 -2.17 16.04 -21.74
C THR A 7 -0.97 15.42 -21.01
N MET A 8 -0.53 14.21 -21.39
CA MET A 8 0.64 13.57 -20.77
C MET A 8 1.95 14.30 -21.09
N LYS A 9 2.10 14.89 -22.27
CA LYS A 9 3.30 15.69 -22.62
C LYS A 9 3.53 16.88 -21.69
N ASN A 10 2.46 17.45 -21.15
CA ASN A 10 2.53 18.62 -20.28
C ASN A 10 2.79 18.25 -18.81
N TYR A 11 2.66 16.96 -18.43
CA TYR A 11 2.78 16.52 -17.04
C TYR A 11 4.01 15.66 -16.76
N ILE A 12 4.62 15.09 -17.78
CA ILE A 12 5.81 14.26 -17.64
C ILE A 12 6.97 14.93 -18.35
N MET A 13 7.93 15.42 -17.58
CA MET A 13 9.19 15.94 -18.10
C MET A 13 10.16 14.78 -18.27
N ALA A 14 10.71 14.62 -19.46
CA ALA A 14 11.62 13.54 -19.75
C ALA A 14 12.79 14.02 -20.62
N SER A 15 13.97 13.43 -20.41
CA SER A 15 15.15 13.61 -21.25
C SER A 15 15.65 12.27 -21.78
N THR A 16 16.27 12.30 -22.95
CA THR A 16 16.88 11.10 -23.55
C THR A 16 18.37 11.05 -23.22
N SER A 17 18.83 9.87 -22.82
CA SER A 17 20.25 9.56 -22.61
C SER A 17 20.65 8.32 -23.42
N GLN A 18 21.93 7.93 -23.34
CA GLN A 18 22.41 6.68 -23.93
C GLN A 18 21.73 5.41 -23.33
N TYR A 19 21.12 5.54 -22.17
CA TYR A 19 20.40 4.44 -21.47
C TYR A 19 18.87 4.48 -21.71
N GLY A 20 18.39 5.40 -22.57
CA GLY A 20 16.99 5.55 -22.88
C GLY A 20 16.36 6.83 -22.30
N LEU A 21 15.05 6.84 -22.18
CA LEU A 21 14.27 7.96 -21.69
C LEU A 21 14.25 7.95 -20.14
N PHE A 22 14.62 9.08 -19.56
CA PHE A 22 14.53 9.32 -18.11
C PHE A 22 13.39 10.30 -17.81
N VAL A 23 12.58 9.99 -16.81
CA VAL A 23 11.62 10.92 -16.24
C VAL A 23 12.37 11.86 -15.30
N ASN A 24 12.39 13.15 -15.62
CA ASN A 24 13.03 14.19 -14.82
C ASN A 24 12.07 14.82 -13.81
N GLY A 25 10.77 14.73 -14.09
CA GLY A 25 9.74 15.26 -13.21
C GLY A 25 8.34 14.90 -13.69
N ILE A 26 7.41 14.94 -12.75
CA ILE A 26 5.98 14.80 -13.01
C ILE A 26 5.29 15.98 -12.36
N SER A 27 4.61 16.80 -13.15
CA SER A 27 3.77 17.89 -12.62
C SER A 27 2.44 17.32 -12.18
N ILE A 28 2.09 17.51 -10.92
CA ILE A 28 0.83 17.01 -10.35
C ILE A 28 -0.28 18.06 -10.49
N ASP A 29 0.07 19.34 -10.58
CA ASP A 29 -0.87 20.47 -10.50
C ASP A 29 -1.24 21.09 -11.85
N GLY A 30 -0.79 20.52 -12.96
CA GLY A 30 -1.22 20.97 -14.29
C GLY A 30 -0.89 22.42 -14.62
N ASN A 31 0.21 22.95 -14.10
CA ASN A 31 0.70 24.25 -14.51
C ASN A 31 0.95 24.24 -16.03
N SER A 32 0.29 25.13 -16.73
CA SER A 32 0.29 25.21 -18.18
C SER A 32 1.65 25.54 -18.81
N ASP A 33 2.64 25.89 -17.99
CA ASP A 33 4.00 26.21 -18.41
C ASP A 33 4.97 25.02 -18.34
N GLY A 34 4.49 23.84 -17.92
CA GLY A 34 5.32 22.64 -17.79
C GLY A 34 6.36 22.72 -16.68
N SER A 35 6.34 23.77 -15.85
CA SER A 35 7.15 23.80 -14.65
C SER A 35 6.52 22.87 -13.62
N ALA A 36 7.25 21.83 -13.22
CA ALA A 36 6.98 21.22 -11.94
C ALA A 36 7.13 22.33 -10.89
N SER A 37 6.18 22.45 -9.97
CA SER A 37 6.47 23.25 -8.79
C SER A 37 7.72 22.64 -8.17
N SER A 38 8.82 23.34 -8.28
CA SER A 38 10.16 22.87 -7.88
C SER A 38 10.20 22.44 -6.41
N ASP A 39 9.30 22.94 -5.62
CA ASP A 39 9.30 22.79 -4.17
C ASP A 39 8.84 21.40 -3.68
N ALA A 40 8.06 20.67 -4.47
CA ALA A 40 7.59 19.34 -4.06
C ALA A 40 8.49 18.19 -4.53
N LEU A 41 9.43 18.44 -5.45
CA LEU A 41 10.18 17.41 -6.15
C LEU A 41 11.70 17.65 -6.14
N ASP A 42 12.18 18.68 -5.44
CA ASP A 42 13.61 18.94 -5.33
C ASP A 42 14.31 17.76 -4.62
N GLY A 43 15.30 17.18 -5.29
CA GLY A 43 16.04 16.03 -4.80
C GLY A 43 15.36 14.66 -4.99
N VAL A 44 14.24 14.58 -5.73
CA VAL A 44 13.59 13.29 -6.03
C VAL A 44 14.15 12.70 -7.31
N ASN A 45 14.64 11.46 -7.20
CA ASN A 45 15.00 10.62 -8.33
C ASN A 45 13.80 9.76 -8.74
N TRP A 46 13.45 9.83 -10.01
CA TRP A 46 12.35 9.05 -10.57
C TRP A 46 12.84 7.72 -11.11
N GLY A 47 12.11 6.66 -10.76
CA GLY A 47 12.33 5.31 -11.26
C GLY A 47 11.03 4.66 -11.69
N TYR A 48 11.12 3.50 -12.28
CA TYR A 48 9.96 2.68 -12.58
C TYR A 48 10.27 1.21 -12.32
N ALA A 49 9.23 0.47 -12.00
CA ALA A 49 9.26 -0.98 -11.86
C ALA A 49 8.16 -1.59 -12.72
N VAL A 50 8.38 -2.79 -13.19
CA VAL A 50 7.39 -3.60 -13.89
C VAL A 50 7.18 -4.88 -13.11
N ASN A 51 5.95 -5.15 -12.71
CA ASN A 51 5.61 -6.31 -11.88
C ASN A 51 6.48 -6.40 -10.60
N ASN A 52 6.71 -5.24 -9.96
CA ASN A 52 7.59 -5.09 -8.80
C ASN A 52 9.05 -5.53 -9.04
N THR A 53 9.50 -5.51 -10.27
CA THR A 53 10.86 -5.86 -10.67
C THR A 53 11.50 -4.69 -11.42
N ASP A 54 12.81 -4.48 -11.21
CA ASP A 54 13.58 -3.53 -12.01
C ASP A 54 13.74 -4.09 -13.43
N PRO A 55 13.28 -3.39 -14.47
CA PRO A 55 13.41 -3.86 -15.85
C PRO A 55 14.84 -3.81 -16.40
N GLY A 56 15.80 -3.16 -15.70
CA GLY A 56 17.20 -3.07 -16.11
C GLY A 56 17.46 -2.24 -17.37
N VAL A 57 16.44 -1.58 -17.90
CA VAL A 57 16.52 -0.74 -19.10
C VAL A 57 15.71 0.53 -18.89
N GLY A 58 16.01 1.58 -19.67
CA GLY A 58 15.23 2.81 -19.66
C GLY A 58 13.79 2.57 -20.15
N MET A 59 12.86 3.41 -19.69
CA MET A 59 11.43 3.26 -19.93
C MET A 59 11.07 3.17 -21.43
N SER A 60 11.81 3.88 -22.30
CA SER A 60 11.60 3.82 -23.75
C SER A 60 12.10 2.54 -24.43
N SER A 61 12.93 1.77 -23.73
CA SER A 61 13.52 0.52 -24.24
C SER A 61 12.79 -0.73 -23.74
N TYR A 62 11.85 -0.57 -22.81
CA TYR A 62 11.04 -1.66 -22.31
C TYR A 62 9.79 -1.86 -23.16
N SER A 63 9.59 -3.07 -23.67
CA SER A 63 8.38 -3.45 -24.40
C SER A 63 7.36 -4.06 -23.45
N LEU A 64 6.30 -3.33 -23.18
CA LEU A 64 5.20 -3.79 -22.31
C LEU A 64 4.55 -5.05 -22.88
N LYS A 65 4.28 -5.99 -22.02
CA LYS A 65 3.51 -7.21 -22.29
C LYS A 65 2.08 -7.04 -21.75
N ASN A 66 1.19 -7.88 -22.22
CA ASN A 66 -0.16 -7.91 -21.69
C ASN A 66 -0.15 -8.27 -20.20
N ASN A 67 -0.89 -7.53 -19.40
CA ASN A 67 -0.96 -7.61 -17.92
C ASN A 67 0.28 -7.13 -17.16
N ASP A 68 1.22 -6.44 -17.79
CA ASP A 68 2.28 -5.77 -17.04
C ASP A 68 1.70 -4.64 -16.18
N ALA A 69 2.05 -4.65 -14.91
CA ALA A 69 1.79 -3.57 -13.98
C ALA A 69 3.02 -2.67 -13.90
N VAL A 70 2.88 -1.43 -14.37
CA VAL A 70 3.96 -0.44 -14.34
C VAL A 70 3.74 0.50 -13.15
N THR A 71 4.75 0.60 -12.29
CA THR A 71 4.78 1.56 -11.19
C THR A 71 5.87 2.59 -11.44
N ILE A 72 5.50 3.86 -11.52
CA ILE A 72 6.44 4.98 -11.53
C ILE A 72 6.54 5.49 -10.10
N TYR A 73 7.75 5.66 -9.61
CA TYR A 73 7.98 6.07 -8.22
C TYR A 73 9.06 7.14 -8.13
N GLY A 74 8.94 7.99 -7.11
CA GLY A 74 9.97 8.93 -6.73
C GLY A 74 10.68 8.45 -5.45
N LEU A 75 12.01 8.60 -5.41
CA LEU A 75 12.82 8.39 -4.23
C LEU A 75 13.58 9.69 -3.93
N TRP A 76 13.52 10.14 -2.69
CA TRP A 76 14.33 11.25 -2.28
C TRP A 76 15.81 10.85 -2.29
N GLY A 77 16.59 11.52 -3.12
CA GLY A 77 18.00 11.24 -3.36
C GLY A 77 18.96 12.02 -2.46
N GLY A 78 18.52 12.34 -1.23
CA GLY A 78 19.34 13.08 -0.26
C GLY A 78 20.59 12.33 0.18
N GLY A 79 21.57 12.33 -0.65
CA GLY A 79 22.87 11.74 -0.36
C GLY A 79 23.75 11.82 -1.59
N THR A 80 25.04 11.94 -1.38
CA THR A 80 26.02 11.91 -2.47
C THR A 80 26.17 10.46 -2.92
N TRP A 81 25.96 10.19 -4.20
CA TRP A 81 26.41 8.96 -4.83
C TRP A 81 27.86 8.64 -4.42
N PRO A 82 28.20 7.41 -3.99
CA PRO A 82 27.40 6.18 -3.97
C PRO A 82 26.70 5.86 -2.63
N ASN A 83 26.53 6.81 -1.71
CA ASN A 83 26.10 6.56 -0.33
C ASN A 83 24.58 6.48 -0.13
N ASN A 84 23.78 6.64 -1.20
CA ASN A 84 22.32 6.52 -1.15
C ASN A 84 21.80 5.10 -1.43
N VAL A 85 22.62 4.10 -1.24
CA VAL A 85 22.30 2.67 -1.46
C VAL A 85 21.16 2.13 -0.59
N GLU A 86 20.68 2.92 0.35
CA GLU A 86 19.57 2.51 1.24
C GLU A 86 18.18 2.95 0.78
N THR A 87 18.08 3.73 -0.30
CA THR A 87 16.79 4.10 -0.87
C THR A 87 16.26 2.96 -1.71
N ASN A 88 15.03 2.55 -1.44
CA ASN A 88 14.44 1.39 -2.08
C ASN A 88 13.07 1.71 -2.67
N TYR A 89 12.82 1.26 -3.90
CA TYR A 89 11.47 1.02 -4.33
C TYR A 89 10.83 0.01 -3.36
N SER A 90 9.64 0.28 -2.89
CA SER A 90 8.94 -0.60 -1.96
C SER A 90 7.53 -0.93 -2.43
N TYR A 91 7.07 -2.13 -2.08
CA TYR A 91 5.75 -2.64 -2.42
C TYR A 91 5.26 -3.62 -1.35
N PHE A 92 3.95 -3.76 -1.22
CA PHE A 92 3.37 -4.83 -0.41
C PHE A 92 3.36 -6.13 -1.20
N GLU A 93 3.78 -7.24 -0.57
CA GLU A 93 3.80 -8.57 -1.21
C GLU A 93 2.41 -8.99 -1.71
N ASN A 94 1.36 -8.59 -0.99
CA ASN A 94 -0.02 -8.73 -1.39
C ASN A 94 -0.66 -7.34 -1.47
N ASP A 95 -1.09 -6.94 -2.65
CA ASP A 95 -1.73 -5.65 -2.89
C ASP A 95 -3.06 -5.50 -2.17
N THR A 96 -3.71 -6.61 -1.86
CA THR A 96 -4.98 -6.64 -1.15
C THR A 96 -4.96 -7.72 -0.08
N VAL A 97 -5.32 -7.33 1.13
CA VAL A 97 -5.55 -8.24 2.26
C VAL A 97 -6.96 -8.05 2.81
N SER A 98 -7.49 -9.09 3.45
CA SER A 98 -8.82 -9.04 4.08
C SER A 98 -8.73 -9.46 5.53
N THR A 99 -9.53 -8.82 6.37
CA THR A 99 -9.70 -9.17 7.78
C THR A 99 -11.15 -8.88 8.22
N THR A 100 -11.47 -9.13 9.47
CA THR A 100 -12.73 -8.73 10.09
C THR A 100 -12.50 -7.57 11.05
N VAL A 101 -13.58 -6.91 11.46
CA VAL A 101 -13.55 -5.93 12.57
C VAL A 101 -12.93 -6.61 13.81
N SER A 102 -12.01 -5.92 14.47
CA SER A 102 -11.18 -6.41 15.56
C SER A 102 -10.22 -7.56 15.21
N GLY A 103 -10.25 -8.03 13.97
CA GLY A 103 -9.24 -8.95 13.44
C GLY A 103 -7.94 -8.23 13.11
N LYS A 104 -6.94 -9.00 12.72
CA LYS A 104 -5.62 -8.50 12.37
C LYS A 104 -5.38 -8.61 10.86
N ALA A 105 -5.01 -7.50 10.23
CA ALA A 105 -4.51 -7.47 8.87
C ALA A 105 -2.98 -7.50 8.90
N THR A 106 -2.39 -8.58 8.45
CA THR A 106 -0.93 -8.72 8.35
C THR A 106 -0.49 -8.45 6.92
N VAL A 107 0.49 -7.57 6.76
CA VAL A 107 1.07 -7.20 5.47
C VAL A 107 2.59 -7.35 5.52
N THR A 108 3.20 -7.70 4.40
CA THR A 108 4.65 -7.80 4.26
C THR A 108 5.12 -6.74 3.27
N LEU A 109 6.02 -5.88 3.75
CA LEU A 109 6.63 -4.83 2.94
C LEU A 109 7.99 -5.32 2.43
N LYS A 110 8.13 -5.31 1.12
CA LYS A 110 9.35 -5.67 0.40
C LYS A 110 9.88 -4.48 -0.37
N GLY A 111 11.17 -4.51 -0.69
CA GLY A 111 11.81 -3.49 -1.50
C GLY A 111 12.81 -4.07 -2.46
N LEU A 112 13.06 -3.32 -3.54
CA LEU A 112 14.16 -3.56 -4.45
C LEU A 112 15.30 -2.65 -4.07
N GLY A 113 16.48 -3.21 -3.88
CA GLY A 113 17.70 -2.48 -3.64
C GLY A 113 18.82 -2.97 -4.55
N TYR A 114 19.82 -2.14 -4.75
CA TYR A 114 21.04 -2.56 -5.42
C TYR A 114 22.03 -3.07 -4.38
N ASP A 115 22.83 -4.05 -4.75
CA ASP A 115 23.98 -4.41 -3.95
C ASP A 115 25.09 -3.33 -4.05
N LYS A 116 26.15 -3.47 -3.26
CA LYS A 116 27.28 -2.55 -3.26
C LYS A 116 28.04 -2.45 -4.62
N ASN A 117 27.75 -3.37 -5.54
CA ASN A 117 28.36 -3.39 -6.88
C ASN A 117 27.36 -2.94 -7.95
N PHE A 118 26.17 -2.44 -7.54
CA PHE A 118 25.08 -2.05 -8.45
C PHE A 118 24.59 -3.18 -9.35
N VAL A 119 24.80 -4.43 -8.91
CA VAL A 119 24.23 -5.59 -9.60
C VAL A 119 22.82 -5.78 -9.11
N ALA A 120 21.93 -5.89 -10.08
CA ALA A 120 20.49 -6.17 -10.07
C ALA A 120 19.77 -6.23 -8.73
N SER A 121 18.61 -5.67 -8.72
CA SER A 121 17.64 -5.56 -7.63
C SER A 121 17.52 -6.82 -6.79
N ILE A 122 17.98 -6.74 -5.58
CA ILE A 122 17.77 -7.78 -4.58
C ILE A 122 16.46 -7.45 -3.86
N VAL A 123 15.52 -8.38 -3.88
CA VAL A 123 14.30 -8.26 -3.06
C VAL A 123 14.69 -8.45 -1.60
N LYS A 124 14.38 -7.44 -0.78
CA LYS A 124 14.65 -7.44 0.66
C LYS A 124 13.39 -7.13 1.45
N PRO A 125 13.22 -7.69 2.66
CA PRO A 125 12.24 -7.17 3.59
C PRO A 125 12.60 -5.74 3.98
N ILE A 126 11.61 -4.88 4.11
CA ILE A 126 11.80 -3.51 4.62
C ILE A 126 11.41 -3.47 6.08
N SER A 127 12.42 -3.49 6.95
CA SER A 127 12.24 -3.36 8.39
C SER A 127 12.11 -1.91 8.85
N LYS A 128 11.53 -1.71 10.04
CA LYS A 128 11.41 -0.40 10.71
C LYS A 128 10.67 0.66 9.89
N ALA A 129 9.89 0.25 8.90
CA ALA A 129 9.01 1.15 8.17
C ALA A 129 7.68 1.29 8.91
N THR A 130 7.10 2.47 8.87
CA THR A 130 5.76 2.71 9.39
C THR A 130 4.75 2.47 8.28
N VAL A 131 3.93 1.44 8.45
CA VAL A 131 2.76 1.19 7.59
C VAL A 131 1.60 2.00 8.14
N VAL A 132 0.90 2.70 7.27
CA VAL A 132 -0.26 3.54 7.59
C VAL A 132 -1.46 3.09 6.76
N ALA A 133 -2.63 3.14 7.38
CA ALA A 133 -3.89 2.86 6.72
C ALA A 133 -4.84 4.05 6.86
N ALA A 134 -5.45 4.49 5.78
CA ALA A 134 -6.48 5.52 5.75
C ALA A 134 -7.77 4.97 5.13
N LYS A 135 -8.90 5.57 5.43
CA LYS A 135 -10.16 5.16 4.84
C LYS A 135 -10.13 5.39 3.32
N TYR A 136 -10.53 4.39 2.56
CA TYR A 136 -10.70 4.51 1.12
C TYR A 136 -12.06 5.13 0.83
N GLU A 137 -12.09 6.28 0.20
CA GLU A 137 -13.31 6.97 -0.20
C GLU A 137 -13.47 7.02 -1.73
N ASN A 138 -12.34 7.13 -2.43
CA ASN A 138 -12.28 7.16 -3.90
C ASN A 138 -10.85 6.87 -4.36
N GLU A 139 -10.61 6.88 -5.66
CA GLU A 139 -9.30 6.60 -6.27
C GLU A 139 -8.19 7.60 -5.91
N ALA A 140 -8.55 8.78 -5.42
CA ALA A 140 -7.59 9.77 -4.93
C ALA A 140 -7.25 9.60 -3.44
N SER A 141 -7.84 8.61 -2.76
CA SER A 141 -7.57 8.35 -1.33
C SER A 141 -6.13 7.91 -1.15
N THR A 142 -5.44 8.57 -0.23
CA THR A 142 -4.03 8.28 0.13
C THR A 142 -3.90 8.06 1.62
N ALA A 143 -3.02 7.12 2.00
CA ALA A 143 -2.66 6.92 3.39
C ALA A 143 -1.38 7.72 3.71
N THR A 144 -1.49 8.68 4.60
CA THR A 144 -0.39 9.49 5.11
C THR A 144 -0.38 9.42 6.63
N LYS A 145 0.63 10.00 7.26
CA LYS A 145 0.68 10.14 8.71
C LYS A 145 -0.56 10.87 9.25
N ASP A 146 -1.03 11.88 8.53
CA ASP A 146 -2.12 12.76 8.99
C ASP A 146 -3.51 12.18 8.72
N THR A 147 -3.65 11.30 7.73
CA THR A 147 -4.92 10.62 7.38
C THR A 147 -5.05 9.24 7.99
N ALA A 148 -4.01 8.76 8.68
CA ALA A 148 -3.96 7.40 9.20
C ALA A 148 -5.00 7.16 10.30
N VAL A 149 -5.78 6.10 10.13
CA VAL A 149 -6.69 5.54 11.13
C VAL A 149 -6.12 4.31 11.83
N ALA A 150 -5.11 3.68 11.24
CA ALA A 150 -4.33 2.61 11.84
C ALA A 150 -2.87 2.71 11.39
N THR A 151 -1.95 2.36 12.28
CA THR A 151 -0.51 2.36 12.01
C THR A 151 0.13 1.15 12.64
N ALA A 152 1.19 0.63 12.00
CA ALA A 152 2.05 -0.41 12.55
C ALA A 152 3.47 -0.26 12.01
N GLN A 153 4.46 -0.70 12.78
CA GLN A 153 5.84 -0.75 12.30
C GLN A 153 6.17 -2.15 11.80
N THR A 154 6.94 -2.23 10.71
CA THR A 154 7.44 -3.51 10.19
C THR A 154 8.56 -4.05 11.09
N ASP A 155 8.53 -5.37 11.32
CA ASP A 155 9.60 -6.12 11.95
C ASP A 155 10.79 -6.36 11.00
N ASP A 156 11.77 -7.15 11.44
CA ASP A 156 12.96 -7.46 10.63
C ASP A 156 12.66 -8.31 9.38
N ASN A 157 11.50 -8.93 9.31
CA ASN A 157 11.00 -9.65 8.15
C ASN A 157 10.12 -8.77 7.23
N GLY A 158 9.99 -7.48 7.54
CA GLY A 158 9.13 -6.56 6.81
C GLY A 158 7.64 -6.73 7.13
N VAL A 159 7.29 -7.43 8.18
CA VAL A 159 5.90 -7.75 8.53
C VAL A 159 5.34 -6.71 9.48
N ALA A 160 4.17 -6.17 9.14
CA ALA A 160 3.39 -5.29 10.00
C ALA A 160 1.97 -5.83 10.18
N THR A 161 1.39 -5.60 11.35
CA THR A 161 0.04 -6.05 11.70
C THR A 161 -0.79 -4.87 12.15
N LEU A 162 -1.89 -4.60 11.42
CA LEU A 162 -2.84 -3.53 11.71
C LEU A 162 -4.14 -4.11 12.26
N SER A 163 -4.84 -3.31 13.06
CA SER A 163 -6.19 -3.61 13.56
C SER A 163 -7.15 -2.50 13.20
N PHE A 164 -8.40 -2.84 12.98
CA PHE A 164 -9.45 -1.91 12.55
C PHE A 164 -10.72 -2.11 13.37
N ASP A 165 -11.29 -1.01 13.85
CA ASP A 165 -12.51 -1.01 14.68
C ASP A 165 -13.79 -0.93 13.84
N LYS A 166 -13.68 -0.63 12.55
CA LYS A 166 -14.84 -0.45 11.66
C LYS A 166 -14.65 -1.24 10.37
N ALA A 167 -15.73 -1.85 9.90
CA ALA A 167 -15.79 -2.44 8.57
C ALA A 167 -15.64 -1.36 7.49
N GLY A 168 -15.02 -1.72 6.39
CA GLY A 168 -14.79 -0.81 5.27
C GLY A 168 -13.57 -1.20 4.45
N THR A 169 -13.29 -0.38 3.44
CA THR A 169 -12.07 -0.50 2.64
C THR A 169 -11.09 0.59 3.08
N TYR A 170 -9.84 0.23 3.18
CA TYR A 170 -8.76 1.12 3.60
C TYR A 170 -7.62 1.04 2.59
N VAL A 171 -7.07 2.21 2.24
CA VAL A 171 -5.82 2.29 1.48
C VAL A 171 -4.64 2.18 2.43
N LEU A 172 -3.62 1.46 2.00
CA LEU A 172 -2.34 1.33 2.71
C LEU A 172 -1.25 2.12 2.01
N SER A 173 -0.33 2.64 2.78
CA SER A 173 0.97 3.08 2.33
C SER A 173 2.01 2.81 3.41
N ALA A 174 3.28 3.11 3.13
CA ALA A 174 4.34 3.02 4.11
C ALA A 174 5.38 4.11 3.88
N TYR A 175 6.11 4.44 4.94
CA TYR A 175 7.28 5.31 4.88
C TYR A 175 8.32 4.84 5.89
N ARG A 176 9.58 5.11 5.61
CA ARG A 176 10.68 4.94 6.56
C ARG A 176 11.53 6.19 6.49
N LEU A 177 11.49 6.96 7.57
CA LEU A 177 12.20 8.23 7.62
C LEU A 177 13.71 8.01 7.60
N ASP A 178 14.39 8.87 6.85
CA ASP A 178 15.83 8.99 6.81
C ASP A 178 16.36 9.57 8.13
N SER A 179 17.67 9.63 8.27
CA SER A 179 18.37 10.21 9.42
C SER A 179 18.03 11.68 9.70
N ASP A 180 17.55 12.39 8.68
CA ASP A 180 17.05 13.77 8.83
C ASP A 180 15.67 13.86 9.49
N GLY A 181 14.97 12.73 9.61
CA GLY A 181 13.61 12.65 10.18
C GLY A 181 12.51 13.27 9.32
N LYS A 182 12.80 13.69 8.09
CA LYS A 182 11.87 14.41 7.22
C LYS A 182 11.51 13.63 5.96
N HIS A 183 12.49 13.03 5.33
CA HIS A 183 12.32 12.35 4.04
C HIS A 183 12.21 10.84 4.21
N SER A 184 11.44 10.21 3.34
CA SER A 184 11.35 8.74 3.32
C SER A 184 12.44 8.18 2.40
N ASN A 185 13.19 7.20 2.88
CA ASN A 185 14.17 6.46 2.09
C ASN A 185 13.59 5.23 1.40
N ILE A 186 12.28 5.11 1.37
CA ILE A 186 11.53 4.13 0.57
C ILE A 186 10.46 4.85 -0.24
N SER A 187 10.13 4.32 -1.42
CA SER A 187 8.97 4.78 -2.17
C SER A 187 7.70 4.51 -1.34
N ARG A 188 6.62 5.20 -1.67
CA ARG A 188 5.33 5.01 -1.01
C ARG A 188 4.57 3.89 -1.70
N PRO A 189 4.51 2.68 -1.13
CA PRO A 189 3.75 1.59 -1.72
C PRO A 189 2.24 1.86 -1.60
N TYR A 190 1.48 1.21 -2.46
CA TYR A 190 0.03 1.22 -2.42
C TYR A 190 -0.50 -0.18 -2.13
N GLY A 191 -1.52 -0.28 -1.29
CA GLY A 191 -2.22 -1.52 -1.00
C GLY A 191 -3.62 -1.26 -0.48
N ILE A 192 -4.42 -2.32 -0.37
CA ILE A 192 -5.81 -2.26 0.10
C ILE A 192 -6.03 -3.25 1.24
N VAL A 193 -6.71 -2.81 2.29
CA VAL A 193 -7.29 -3.70 3.30
C VAL A 193 -8.81 -3.65 3.20
N LYS A 194 -9.43 -4.82 3.08
CA LYS A 194 -10.88 -4.99 3.18
C LYS A 194 -11.22 -5.53 4.57
N VAL A 195 -11.86 -4.71 5.38
CA VAL A 195 -12.30 -5.08 6.74
C VAL A 195 -13.78 -5.45 6.67
N LEU A 196 -14.08 -6.71 6.85
CA LEU A 196 -15.43 -7.23 6.85
C LEU A 196 -16.08 -7.01 8.22
N ALA A 197 -17.41 -6.89 8.26
CA ALA A 197 -18.14 -6.88 9.52
C ALA A 197 -17.86 -8.18 10.31
N ALA A 198 -17.86 -8.09 11.63
CA ALA A 198 -17.78 -9.28 12.47
C ALA A 198 -18.97 -10.19 12.18
N VAL A 199 -18.72 -11.48 11.97
CA VAL A 199 -19.79 -12.45 11.84
C VAL A 199 -20.43 -12.62 13.21
N THR A 200 -21.63 -12.09 13.40
CA THR A 200 -22.42 -12.43 14.59
C THR A 200 -22.96 -13.83 14.40
N THR A 201 -22.38 -14.79 15.10
CA THR A 201 -23.00 -16.12 15.20
C THR A 201 -24.37 -15.92 15.86
N PRO A 202 -25.48 -16.36 15.24
CA PRO A 202 -26.77 -16.25 15.91
C PRO A 202 -26.69 -16.98 17.25
N THR A 203 -26.97 -16.27 18.33
CA THR A 203 -27.17 -16.90 19.63
C THR A 203 -28.28 -17.90 19.48
N ALA A 204 -28.01 -19.18 19.77
CA ALA A 204 -29.04 -20.20 19.73
C ALA A 204 -30.24 -19.72 20.53
N ALA A 205 -31.43 -19.79 19.92
CA ALA A 205 -32.65 -19.45 20.59
C ALA A 205 -32.76 -20.31 21.88
N PRO A 206 -33.22 -19.73 23.00
CA PRO A 206 -33.38 -20.49 24.22
C PRO A 206 -34.29 -21.69 23.95
N THR A 207 -33.75 -22.89 24.19
CA THR A 207 -34.53 -24.12 24.11
C THR A 207 -35.58 -24.06 25.18
N VAL A 208 -36.86 -23.84 24.79
CA VAL A 208 -38.00 -23.92 25.72
C VAL A 208 -38.12 -25.37 26.17
N THR A 209 -37.80 -25.62 27.42
CA THR A 209 -38.08 -26.92 28.07
C THR A 209 -39.60 -27.13 28.05
N PRO A 210 -40.12 -28.22 27.48
CA PRO A 210 -41.52 -28.47 27.53
C PRO A 210 -42.01 -28.59 28.98
N THR A 211 -42.95 -27.73 29.34
CA THR A 211 -43.62 -27.83 30.66
C THR A 211 -44.40 -29.15 30.69
N ALA A 212 -44.12 -29.97 31.71
CA ALA A 212 -44.82 -31.22 31.90
C ALA A 212 -46.34 -30.98 31.94
N ALA A 213 -47.11 -31.80 31.21
CA ALA A 213 -48.54 -31.77 31.23
C ALA A 213 -49.09 -32.08 32.62
N PRO A 214 -50.16 -31.45 33.11
CA PRO A 214 -50.76 -31.74 34.41
C PRO A 214 -51.26 -33.17 34.45
N THR A 215 -50.80 -33.91 35.44
CA THR A 215 -51.29 -35.28 35.72
C THR A 215 -52.68 -35.20 36.29
N VAL A 216 -53.68 -35.63 35.54
CA VAL A 216 -55.06 -35.77 36.04
C VAL A 216 -55.16 -37.00 36.95
N THR A 217 -55.46 -36.78 38.19
CA THR A 217 -55.75 -37.86 39.17
C THR A 217 -57.12 -38.41 38.89
N PRO A 218 -57.32 -39.71 38.69
CA PRO A 218 -58.67 -40.25 38.47
C PRO A 218 -59.47 -40.16 39.76
N THR A 219 -60.64 -39.57 39.67
CA THR A 219 -61.67 -39.52 40.74
C THR A 219 -62.31 -40.91 40.88
N ALA A 220 -62.28 -41.46 42.13
CA ALA A 220 -62.90 -42.74 42.44
C ALA A 220 -64.45 -42.60 42.29
N ALA A 221 -65.09 -43.67 41.72
CA ALA A 221 -66.51 -43.76 41.56
C ALA A 221 -67.16 -44.02 42.93
N PRO A 222 -68.33 -43.44 43.19
CA PRO A 222 -69.13 -43.73 44.44
C PRO A 222 -69.74 -45.13 44.40
N THR A 223 -69.67 -45.84 45.51
CA THR A 223 -70.35 -47.10 45.81
C THR A 223 -71.84 -46.89 46.04
#